data_beb0eb73ed69fa178093d41ff5fcc6c4
#
_entry.id   beb0eb73ed69fa178093d41ff5fcc6c4
#
_cell.length_a   1.000
_cell.length_b   1.000
_cell.length_c   1.000
_cell.angle_alpha   90.00
_cell.angle_beta   90.00
_cell.angle_gamma   90.00
#
_symmetry.space_group_name_H-M   'P 1'
#
loop_
_entity.id
_entity.type
_entity.pdbx_description
1 polymer ?
#
loop_
_entity_poly.entity_id
_entity_poly.type
_entity_poly.pdbx_seq_one_letter_code
_entity_poly.pdbx_strand_id
1 'polypeptide(L)'
;MFKKLFNKLSGKNIESMSFMESMNLTELPVVTFYQEDKKFNFLLDTGSSDCIIDKNILDQIEHEESDLQSNLFGLEGKRRLVKACRICLSYKGGQYEYDYLISDMKDAFTNIKQTTGVTLHGILGSKFFNTYKYVLDFDKMIAYSKV
;
A
#
# COMPACT_ATOMS: atom_id res chain seq x y z
N MET A 1 -14.06 23.04 -8.06
CA MET A 1 -12.67 23.18 -7.59
C MET A 1 -11.89 21.87 -7.69
N PHE A 2 -12.41 20.76 -7.21
CA PHE A 2 -11.78 19.44 -7.30
C PHE A 2 -11.54 18.94 -8.74
N LYS A 3 -12.52 19.09 -9.65
CA LYS A 3 -12.37 18.71 -11.07
C LYS A 3 -11.26 19.45 -11.80
N LYS A 4 -11.02 20.72 -11.48
CA LYS A 4 -9.92 21.50 -12.09
C LYS A 4 -8.55 21.07 -11.59
N LEU A 5 -8.42 20.73 -10.31
CA LEU A 5 -7.19 20.23 -9.72
C LEU A 5 -6.87 18.83 -10.24
N PHE A 6 -7.89 17.99 -10.33
CA PHE A 6 -7.81 16.63 -10.85
C PHE A 6 -7.37 16.63 -12.33
N ASN A 7 -7.99 17.48 -13.17
CA ASN A 7 -7.61 17.60 -14.57
C ASN A 7 -6.21 18.16 -14.77
N LYS A 8 -5.70 18.99 -13.84
CA LYS A 8 -4.35 19.53 -13.88
C LYS A 8 -3.30 18.50 -13.46
N LEU A 9 -3.69 17.51 -12.66
CA LEU A 9 -2.83 16.44 -12.15
C LEU A 9 -2.95 15.14 -12.94
N SER A 10 -4.03 14.96 -13.70
CA SER A 10 -4.31 13.72 -14.45
C SER A 10 -3.29 13.40 -15.56
N GLY A 11 -2.39 14.32 -15.89
CA GLY A 11 -1.27 14.10 -16.82
C GLY A 11 0.08 13.88 -16.15
N LYS A 12 0.16 13.93 -14.81
CA LYS A 12 1.41 13.73 -14.07
C LYS A 12 1.35 12.41 -13.30
N ASN A 13 2.35 11.56 -13.49
CA ASN A 13 2.58 10.44 -12.60
C ASN A 13 2.80 10.98 -11.19
N ILE A 14 1.87 10.72 -10.30
CA ILE A 14 2.01 11.09 -8.90
C ILE A 14 2.92 10.04 -8.25
N GLU A 15 4.18 10.40 -8.04
CA GLU A 15 5.19 9.47 -7.53
C GLU A 15 5.17 9.35 -6.01
N SER A 16 4.78 10.40 -5.31
CA SER A 16 4.72 10.38 -3.84
C SER A 16 3.49 11.08 -3.32
N MET A 17 2.90 10.53 -2.27
CA MET A 17 1.70 11.04 -1.62
C MET A 17 1.79 10.98 -0.11
N SER A 18 1.34 12.04 0.55
CA SER A 18 0.96 12.00 1.95
C SER A 18 -0.50 11.54 2.08
N PHE A 19 -0.87 11.14 3.29
CA PHE A 19 -2.25 10.75 3.60
C PHE A 19 -3.25 11.86 3.25
N MET A 20 -2.93 13.11 3.62
CA MET A 20 -3.78 14.26 3.32
C MET A 20 -3.93 14.48 1.82
N GLU A 21 -2.82 14.48 1.07
CA GLU A 21 -2.85 14.67 -0.38
C GLU A 21 -3.67 13.59 -1.08
N SER A 22 -3.46 12.33 -0.69
CA SER A 22 -4.17 11.22 -1.30
C SER A 22 -5.68 11.29 -1.04
N MET A 23 -6.08 11.60 0.18
CA MET A 23 -7.50 11.74 0.52
C MET A 23 -8.14 12.90 -0.23
N ASN A 24 -7.46 14.04 -0.34
CA ASN A 24 -7.97 15.20 -1.05
C ASN A 24 -8.08 14.98 -2.57
N LEU A 25 -7.16 14.22 -3.15
CA LEU A 25 -7.11 13.99 -4.60
C LEU A 25 -7.95 12.80 -5.05
N THR A 26 -7.97 11.73 -4.28
CA THR A 26 -8.49 10.43 -4.73
C THR A 26 -9.58 9.84 -3.84
N GLU A 27 -9.78 10.42 -2.65
CA GLU A 27 -10.62 9.84 -1.60
C GLU A 27 -10.14 8.45 -1.13
N LEU A 28 -8.91 8.07 -1.50
CA LEU A 28 -8.28 6.82 -1.07
C LEU A 28 -7.12 7.12 -0.11
N PRO A 29 -6.99 6.34 0.97
CA PRO A 29 -5.89 6.51 1.92
C PRO A 29 -4.61 5.86 1.41
N VAL A 30 -3.82 6.60 0.66
CA VAL A 30 -2.54 6.16 0.10
C VAL A 30 -1.40 6.90 0.77
N VAL A 31 -0.34 6.18 1.10
CA VAL A 31 0.89 6.75 1.66
C VAL A 31 2.10 6.21 0.91
N THR A 32 3.07 7.08 0.67
CA THR A 32 4.33 6.69 0.05
C THR A 32 5.33 6.24 1.12
N PHE A 33 5.81 5.02 0.97
CA PHE A 33 6.94 4.48 1.72
C PHE A 33 8.19 4.48 0.83
N TYR A 34 9.35 4.34 1.44
CA TYR A 34 10.62 4.44 0.76
C TYR A 34 11.48 3.20 0.99
N GLN A 35 12.24 2.86 -0.02
CA GLN A 35 13.36 1.93 0.09
C GLN A 35 14.56 2.61 -0.58
N GLU A 36 15.49 3.10 0.25
CA GLU A 36 16.53 4.04 -0.15
C GLU A 36 15.91 5.30 -0.78
N ASP A 37 16.19 5.60 -2.05
CA ASP A 37 15.62 6.73 -2.80
C ASP A 37 14.38 6.34 -3.63
N LYS A 38 14.00 5.06 -3.64
CA LYS A 38 12.84 4.56 -4.37
C LYS A 38 11.56 4.79 -3.57
N LYS A 39 10.49 5.11 -4.27
CA LYS A 39 9.18 5.43 -3.72
C LYS A 39 8.17 4.36 -4.10
N PHE A 40 7.42 3.89 -3.10
CA PHE A 40 6.37 2.89 -3.30
C PHE A 40 5.09 3.34 -2.61
N ASN A 41 4.02 3.40 -3.37
CA ASN A 41 2.71 3.84 -2.87
C ASN A 41 1.90 2.64 -2.38
N PHE A 42 1.43 2.72 -1.15
CA PHE A 42 0.61 1.66 -0.54
C PHE A 42 -0.76 2.19 -0.18
N LEU A 43 -1.77 1.44 -0.56
CA LEU A 43 -3.14 1.65 -0.09
C LEU A 43 -3.25 1.15 1.35
N LEU A 44 -3.74 2.00 2.25
CA LEU A 44 -4.01 1.63 3.64
C LEU A 44 -5.43 1.04 3.71
N ASP A 45 -5.52 -0.29 3.78
CA ASP A 45 -6.79 -1.00 3.66
C ASP A 45 -7.07 -1.83 4.92
N THR A 46 -7.85 -1.27 5.83
CA THR A 46 -8.26 -1.96 7.07
C THR A 46 -9.20 -3.14 6.81
N GLY A 47 -9.80 -3.22 5.62
CA GLY A 47 -10.63 -4.35 5.20
C GLY A 47 -9.82 -5.56 4.75
N SER A 48 -8.52 -5.40 4.50
CA SER A 48 -7.59 -6.49 4.23
C SER A 48 -6.88 -6.90 5.52
N SER A 49 -6.85 -8.19 5.84
CA SER A 49 -6.09 -8.68 7.00
C SER A 49 -4.60 -8.69 6.73
N ASP A 50 -4.18 -9.14 5.54
CA ASP A 50 -2.79 -9.28 5.14
C ASP A 50 -2.31 -8.11 4.28
N CYS A 51 -0.99 -7.91 4.24
CA CYS A 51 -0.35 -7.01 3.28
C CYS A 51 -0.15 -7.73 1.97
N ILE A 52 -0.26 -6.98 0.87
CA ILE A 52 -0.11 -7.51 -0.48
C ILE A 52 0.90 -6.64 -1.23
N ILE A 53 1.82 -7.28 -1.94
CA ILE A 53 2.71 -6.62 -2.89
C ILE A 53 2.35 -7.06 -4.31
N ASP A 54 2.32 -6.12 -5.24
CA ASP A 54 2.06 -6.45 -6.63
C ASP A 54 3.23 -7.24 -7.22
N LYS A 55 2.95 -8.43 -7.71
CA LYS A 55 3.91 -9.30 -8.37
C LYS A 55 4.70 -8.57 -9.47
N ASN A 56 4.08 -7.63 -10.16
CA ASN A 56 4.65 -6.94 -11.32
C ASN A 56 5.75 -5.93 -10.97
N ILE A 57 5.92 -5.60 -9.67
CA ILE A 57 6.94 -4.64 -9.24
C ILE A 57 8.06 -5.27 -8.39
N LEU A 58 8.08 -6.58 -8.24
CA LEU A 58 9.05 -7.29 -7.38
C LEU A 58 10.50 -7.08 -7.83
N ASP A 59 10.76 -6.89 -9.11
CA ASP A 59 12.08 -6.59 -9.65
C ASP A 59 12.59 -5.19 -9.30
N GLN A 60 11.70 -4.32 -8.82
CA GLN A 60 12.02 -2.93 -8.45
C GLN A 60 12.23 -2.74 -6.94
N ILE A 61 11.84 -3.71 -6.13
CA ILE A 61 11.89 -3.63 -4.68
C ILE A 61 12.74 -4.77 -4.09
N GLU A 62 13.67 -4.41 -3.21
CA GLU A 62 14.46 -5.41 -2.50
C GLU A 62 13.58 -6.20 -1.54
N HIS A 63 13.67 -7.52 -1.62
CA HIS A 63 12.84 -8.43 -0.83
C HIS A 63 13.52 -9.78 -0.65
N GLU A 64 13.10 -10.50 0.39
CA GLU A 64 13.44 -11.90 0.61
C GLU A 64 12.19 -12.75 0.39
N GLU A 65 12.28 -13.77 -0.45
CA GLU A 65 11.16 -14.68 -0.69
C GLU A 65 10.89 -15.55 0.54
N SER A 66 9.63 -15.73 0.84
CA SER A 66 9.15 -16.62 1.91
C SER A 66 7.79 -17.19 1.55
N ASP A 67 7.40 -18.25 2.23
CA ASP A 67 6.08 -18.84 2.10
C ASP A 67 5.29 -18.57 3.38
N LEU A 68 4.06 -18.09 3.23
CA LEU A 68 3.13 -17.86 4.33
C LEU A 68 1.88 -18.70 4.18
N GLN A 69 1.34 -19.16 5.31
CA GLN A 69 -0.02 -19.67 5.34
C GLN A 69 -0.99 -18.51 5.48
N SER A 70 -1.90 -18.41 4.54
CA SER A 70 -2.89 -17.33 4.52
C SER A 70 -4.32 -17.86 4.47
N ASN A 71 -5.20 -17.17 5.17
CA ASN A 71 -6.65 -17.34 5.09
C ASN A 71 -7.28 -16.31 4.14
N LEU A 72 -6.56 -15.82 3.15
CA LEU A 72 -7.01 -14.79 2.21
C LEU A 72 -8.37 -15.11 1.56
N PHE A 73 -8.67 -16.38 1.41
CA PHE A 73 -9.95 -16.86 0.87
C PHE A 73 -10.75 -17.59 1.95
N GLY A 74 -10.72 -17.08 3.18
CA GLY A 74 -11.27 -17.69 4.39
C GLY A 74 -12.77 -17.99 4.43
N LEU A 75 -13.50 -17.74 3.35
CA LEU A 75 -14.90 -18.15 3.22
C LEU A 75 -15.07 -19.68 3.20
N GLU A 76 -13.99 -20.43 2.92
CA GLU A 76 -14.00 -21.89 2.89
C GLU A 76 -13.27 -22.56 4.06
N GLY A 77 -12.72 -21.79 5.00
CA GLY A 77 -12.01 -22.31 6.17
C GLY A 77 -10.71 -23.04 5.83
N LYS A 78 -10.23 -23.00 4.60
CA LYS A 78 -9.01 -23.68 4.16
C LYS A 78 -7.83 -22.71 4.16
N ARG A 79 -6.78 -23.09 4.92
CA ARG A 79 -5.48 -22.40 4.85
C ARG A 79 -4.75 -22.84 3.59
N ARG A 80 -4.31 -21.88 2.79
CA ARG A 80 -3.45 -22.12 1.65
C ARG A 80 -2.05 -21.60 1.90
N LEU A 81 -1.04 -22.37 1.47
CA LEU A 81 0.32 -21.86 1.37
C LEU A 81 0.37 -20.88 0.19
N VAL A 82 0.72 -19.64 0.46
CA VAL A 82 0.78 -18.57 -0.55
C VAL A 82 2.22 -18.07 -0.60
N LYS A 83 2.70 -17.79 -1.81
CA LYS A 83 4.00 -17.13 -1.97
C LYS A 83 3.97 -15.76 -1.32
N ALA A 84 5.00 -15.47 -0.54
CA ALA A 84 5.16 -14.23 0.18
C ALA A 84 6.59 -13.76 0.09
N CYS A 85 6.81 -12.53 0.47
CA CYS A 85 8.15 -11.97 0.61
C CYS A 85 8.20 -11.02 1.79
N ARG A 86 9.41 -10.87 2.35
CA ARG A 86 9.68 -9.91 3.41
C ARG A 86 10.30 -8.67 2.80
N ILE A 87 9.75 -7.52 3.13
CA ILE A 87 10.18 -6.22 2.62
C ILE A 87 10.40 -5.29 3.81
N CYS A 88 11.50 -4.54 3.77
CA CYS A 88 11.78 -3.46 4.72
C CYS A 88 11.60 -2.12 4.02
N LEU A 89 10.74 -1.28 4.59
CA LEU A 89 10.43 0.04 4.06
C LEU A 89 10.65 1.11 5.12
N SER A 90 10.96 2.31 4.70
CA SER A 90 11.07 3.45 5.60
C SER A 90 9.94 4.46 5.40
N TYR A 91 9.55 5.10 6.49
CA TYR A 91 8.55 6.15 6.51
C TYR A 91 8.74 7.04 7.74
N LYS A 92 8.88 8.34 7.53
CA LYS A 92 9.03 9.34 8.61
C LYS A 92 10.08 8.94 9.67
N GLY A 93 11.24 8.45 9.21
CA GLY A 93 12.34 8.05 10.11
C GLY A 93 12.21 6.67 10.74
N GLY A 94 11.08 5.99 10.57
CA GLY A 94 10.88 4.62 11.03
C GLY A 94 11.20 3.58 9.96
N GLN A 95 11.57 2.39 10.40
CA GLN A 95 11.80 1.23 9.54
C GLN A 95 10.70 0.20 9.81
N TYR A 96 10.08 -0.30 8.75
CA TYR A 96 8.97 -1.25 8.82
C TYR A 96 9.31 -2.49 8.01
N GLU A 97 9.63 -3.57 8.68
CA GLU A 97 9.85 -4.87 8.07
C GLU A 97 8.61 -5.73 8.25
N TYR A 98 8.06 -6.27 7.16
CA TYR A 98 6.84 -7.05 7.22
C TYR A 98 6.76 -8.05 6.07
N ASP A 99 5.88 -9.04 6.23
CA ASP A 99 5.63 -10.06 5.22
C ASP A 99 4.44 -9.66 4.34
N TYR A 100 4.63 -9.74 3.05
CA TYR A 100 3.64 -9.39 2.02
C TYR A 100 3.30 -10.62 1.19
N LEU A 101 2.02 -10.85 0.99
CA LEU A 101 1.58 -11.83 0.02
C LEU A 101 1.84 -11.30 -1.38
N ILE A 102 2.36 -12.16 -2.26
CA ILE A 102 2.65 -11.82 -3.66
C ILE A 102 1.40 -12.12 -4.48
N SER A 103 0.83 -11.11 -5.11
CA SER A 103 -0.36 -11.26 -5.93
C SER A 103 -0.28 -10.35 -7.16
N ASP A 104 -0.88 -10.81 -8.26
CA ASP A 104 -0.99 -9.99 -9.46
C ASP A 104 -2.11 -8.96 -9.29
N MET A 105 -1.71 -7.71 -9.08
CA MET A 105 -2.63 -6.58 -8.86
C MET A 105 -2.74 -5.68 -10.08
N LYS A 106 -2.28 -6.13 -11.25
CA LYS A 106 -2.19 -5.32 -12.46
C LYS A 106 -3.52 -4.66 -12.84
N ASP A 107 -4.60 -5.44 -12.91
CA ASP A 107 -5.88 -4.93 -13.35
C ASP A 107 -6.48 -3.93 -12.35
N ALA A 108 -6.47 -4.27 -11.06
CA ALA A 108 -6.98 -3.41 -10.01
C ALA A 108 -6.20 -2.10 -9.91
N PHE A 109 -4.88 -2.17 -9.94
CA PHE A 109 -4.02 -0.98 -9.81
C PHE A 109 -4.03 -0.13 -11.09
N THR A 110 -4.18 -0.74 -12.27
CA THR A 110 -4.37 -0.01 -13.52
C THR A 110 -5.68 0.80 -13.49
N ASN A 111 -6.77 0.22 -13.01
CA ASN A 111 -8.04 0.92 -12.87
C ASN A 111 -7.93 2.12 -11.93
N ILE A 112 -7.25 1.97 -10.80
CA ILE A 112 -7.02 3.07 -9.86
C ILE A 112 -6.18 4.17 -10.51
N LYS A 113 -5.13 3.80 -11.23
CA LYS A 113 -4.29 4.77 -11.95
C LYS A 113 -5.06 5.54 -13.02
N GLN A 114 -5.90 4.86 -13.79
CA GLN A 114 -6.73 5.51 -14.81
C GLN A 114 -7.74 6.49 -14.21
N THR A 115 -8.29 6.16 -13.04
CA THR A 115 -9.28 6.98 -12.36
C THR A 115 -8.66 8.13 -11.56
N THR A 116 -7.53 7.89 -10.89
CA THR A 116 -6.94 8.81 -9.91
C THR A 116 -5.59 9.41 -10.31
N GLY A 117 -4.89 8.80 -11.26
CA GLY A 117 -3.51 9.16 -11.62
C GLY A 117 -2.45 8.58 -10.68
N VAL A 118 -2.85 7.86 -9.63
CA VAL A 118 -1.94 7.29 -8.62
C VAL A 118 -1.51 5.88 -9.00
N THR A 119 -0.21 5.63 -9.02
CA THR A 119 0.34 4.29 -9.19
C THR A 119 0.48 3.63 -7.82
N LEU A 120 -0.24 2.52 -7.61
CA LEU A 120 -0.12 1.70 -6.41
C LEU A 120 0.88 0.56 -6.63
N HIS A 121 1.58 0.19 -5.57
CA HIS A 121 2.54 -0.92 -5.57
C HIS A 121 2.13 -2.04 -4.63
N GLY A 122 1.32 -1.74 -3.62
CA GLY A 122 0.86 -2.72 -2.66
C GLY A 122 -0.24 -2.21 -1.74
N ILE A 123 -0.62 -3.07 -0.82
CA ILE A 123 -1.67 -2.82 0.17
C ILE A 123 -1.11 -3.13 1.55
N LEU A 124 -1.33 -2.23 2.51
CA LEU A 124 -1.08 -2.49 3.93
C LEU A 124 -2.39 -2.87 4.60
N GLY A 125 -2.41 -4.02 5.25
CA GLY A 125 -3.59 -4.57 5.91
C GLY A 125 -3.59 -4.39 7.42
N SER A 126 -4.66 -4.84 8.06
CA SER A 126 -4.89 -4.64 9.50
C SER A 126 -3.84 -5.29 10.39
N LYS A 127 -3.25 -6.41 9.99
CA LYS A 127 -2.16 -7.03 10.75
C LYS A 127 -0.93 -6.12 10.86
N PHE A 128 -0.59 -5.43 9.78
CA PHE A 128 0.48 -4.43 9.78
C PHE A 128 0.16 -3.29 10.76
N PHE A 129 -1.04 -2.74 10.69
CA PHE A 129 -1.46 -1.64 11.55
C PHE A 129 -1.46 -2.03 13.02
N ASN A 130 -1.88 -3.25 13.33
CA ASN A 130 -1.84 -3.76 14.69
C ASN A 130 -0.40 -3.98 15.18
N THR A 131 0.47 -4.54 14.36
CA THR A 131 1.87 -4.79 14.70
C THR A 131 2.61 -3.50 15.03
N TYR A 132 2.44 -2.48 14.22
CA TYR A 132 3.14 -1.20 14.37
C TYR A 132 2.35 -0.14 15.11
N LYS A 133 1.21 -0.50 15.72
CA LYS A 133 0.33 0.43 16.44
C LYS A 133 0.05 1.69 15.60
N TYR A 134 -0.34 1.44 14.35
CA TYR A 134 -0.54 2.48 13.35
C TYR A 134 -1.85 3.21 13.61
N VAL A 135 -1.80 4.54 13.54
CA VAL A 135 -2.95 5.41 13.69
C VAL A 135 -3.33 6.00 12.35
N LEU A 136 -4.57 5.84 11.97
CA LEU A 136 -5.18 6.51 10.82
C LEU A 136 -6.12 7.58 11.39
N ASP A 137 -5.71 8.83 11.33
CA ASP A 137 -6.47 9.96 11.86
C ASP A 137 -7.12 10.72 10.71
N PHE A 138 -8.40 10.47 10.50
CA PHE A 138 -9.17 11.13 9.44
C PHE A 138 -9.57 12.56 9.79
N ASP A 139 -9.50 12.95 11.05
CA ASP A 139 -9.75 14.33 11.46
C ASP A 139 -8.57 15.23 11.06
N LYS A 140 -7.36 14.82 11.42
CA LYS A 140 -6.13 15.56 11.10
C LYS A 140 -5.52 15.20 9.75
N MET A 141 -6.05 14.18 9.08
CA MET A 141 -5.52 13.63 7.82
C MET A 141 -4.04 13.25 7.92
N ILE A 142 -3.71 12.50 8.96
CA ILE A 142 -2.35 11.97 9.19
C ILE A 142 -2.38 10.48 9.46
N ALA A 143 -1.30 9.81 9.07
CA ALA A 143 -1.07 8.40 9.35
C ALA A 143 0.34 8.25 9.94
N TYR A 144 0.45 7.51 11.04
CA TYR A 144 1.72 7.36 11.74
C TYR A 144 1.73 6.11 12.63
N SER A 145 2.94 5.63 12.96
CA SER A 145 3.13 4.55 13.93
C SER A 145 3.43 5.13 15.31
N LYS A 146 2.87 4.51 16.35
CA LYS A 146 3.17 4.83 17.76
C LYS A 146 4.35 4.03 18.32
N VAL A 147 4.90 3.13 17.52
CA VAL A 147 6.01 2.27 17.94
C VAL A 147 7.31 2.75 17.34
#